data_fcfca16c14ef70768dc6b973fe713206
#
_entry.id   fcfca16c14ef70768dc6b973fe713206
#
_cell.length_a   1.000
_cell.length_b   1.000
_cell.length_c   1.000
_cell.angle_alpha   90.00
_cell.angle_beta   90.00
_cell.angle_gamma   90.00
#
_symmetry.space_group_name_H-M   'P 1'
#
loop_
_entity.id
_entity.type
_entity.pdbx_description
1 polymer ?
#
loop_
_entity_poly.entity_id
_entity_poly.type
_entity_poly.pdbx_seq_one_letter_code
_entity_poly.pdbx_strand_id
1 'polypeptide(L)'
;MIREAGPDDRAALESLLTARIDQAMFPLVNLRDHGLRCGDFPTGHDHAARFWRIGNSVIALTRAGILLPLLDRTADLSGLKTALRGLSVTGVIGPAASARPILAALDLDRLPTTTDRDEP
;
A
#
# COMPACT_ATOMS: atom_id res chain seq x y z
N MET A 1 -9.75 -10.67 4.55
CA MET A 1 -9.40 -11.13 3.20
C MET A 1 -8.92 -9.95 2.36
N ILE A 2 -7.84 -10.14 1.63
CA ILE A 2 -7.29 -9.08 0.77
C ILE A 2 -8.11 -8.95 -0.50
N ARG A 3 -8.46 -7.72 -0.85
CA ARG A 3 -9.23 -7.43 -2.05
C ARG A 3 -8.63 -6.21 -2.75
N GLU A 4 -8.41 -6.31 -4.04
CA GLU A 4 -7.96 -5.15 -4.80
C GLU A 4 -9.10 -4.13 -4.93
N ALA A 5 -8.78 -2.86 -4.71
CA ALA A 5 -9.75 -1.77 -4.76
C ALA A 5 -9.92 -1.28 -6.20
N GLY A 6 -11.16 -1.00 -6.57
CA GLY A 6 -11.51 -0.40 -7.85
C GLY A 6 -12.07 1.00 -7.67
N PRO A 7 -12.47 1.66 -8.76
CA PRO A 7 -12.97 3.05 -8.69
C PRO A 7 -14.13 3.24 -7.72
N ASP A 8 -14.95 2.22 -7.50
CA ASP A 8 -16.06 2.29 -6.57
C ASP A 8 -15.60 2.39 -5.11
N ASP A 9 -14.35 2.03 -4.84
CA ASP A 9 -13.78 2.08 -3.50
C ASP A 9 -13.09 3.41 -3.19
N ARG A 10 -13.03 4.32 -4.15
CA ARG A 10 -12.22 5.53 -4.01
C ARG A 10 -12.62 6.37 -2.80
N ALA A 11 -13.91 6.60 -2.60
CA ALA A 11 -14.38 7.41 -1.48
C ALA A 11 -14.02 6.79 -0.14
N ALA A 12 -14.16 5.46 -0.01
CA ALA A 12 -13.79 4.76 1.20
C ALA A 12 -12.29 4.80 1.44
N LEU A 13 -11.48 4.64 0.40
CA LEU A 13 -10.02 4.75 0.52
C LEU A 13 -9.60 6.15 0.93
N GLU A 14 -10.17 7.19 0.32
CA GLU A 14 -9.86 8.57 0.70
C GLU A 14 -10.20 8.84 2.15
N SER A 15 -11.32 8.32 2.64
CA SER A 15 -11.71 8.47 4.04
C SER A 15 -10.72 7.79 4.97
N LEU A 16 -10.32 6.56 4.66
CA LEU A 16 -9.36 5.83 5.48
C LEU A 16 -7.99 6.51 5.52
N LEU A 17 -7.52 6.95 4.37
CA LEU A 17 -6.21 7.58 4.27
C LEU A 17 -6.20 8.98 4.89
N THR A 18 -7.29 9.74 4.73
CA THR A 18 -7.40 11.08 5.31
C THR A 18 -7.46 11.01 6.83
N ALA A 19 -8.15 10.02 7.39
CA ALA A 19 -8.25 9.85 8.84
C ALA A 19 -6.88 9.60 9.48
N ARG A 20 -5.91 9.10 8.72
CA ARG A 20 -4.56 8.80 9.20
C ARG A 20 -3.52 9.49 8.33
N ILE A 21 -3.77 10.73 7.95
CA ILE A 21 -2.98 11.44 6.95
C ILE A 21 -1.52 11.62 7.35
N ASP A 22 -1.24 11.72 8.64
CA ASP A 22 0.13 11.82 9.14
C ASP A 22 0.97 10.57 8.81
N GLN A 23 0.32 9.44 8.55
CA GLN A 23 0.98 8.18 8.18
C GLN A 23 0.70 7.76 6.75
N ALA A 24 -0.23 8.42 6.08
CA ALA A 24 -0.76 7.97 4.79
C ALA A 24 -0.68 9.04 3.70
N MET A 25 0.16 10.05 3.88
CA MET A 25 0.23 11.16 2.92
C MET A 25 0.60 10.68 1.51
N PHE A 26 1.60 9.81 1.38
CA PHE A 26 2.03 9.35 0.07
C PHE A 26 0.94 8.58 -0.68
N PRO A 27 0.32 7.55 -0.09
CA PRO A 27 -0.75 6.86 -0.82
C PRO A 27 -1.95 7.76 -1.11
N LEU A 28 -2.27 8.70 -0.22
CA LEU A 28 -3.39 9.60 -0.45
C LEU A 28 -3.11 10.55 -1.63
N VAL A 29 -1.91 11.13 -1.69
CA VAL A 29 -1.51 11.99 -2.80
C VAL A 29 -1.51 11.20 -4.11
N ASN A 30 -0.98 9.98 -4.10
CA ASN A 30 -0.97 9.16 -5.30
C ASN A 30 -2.38 8.85 -5.79
N LEU A 31 -3.30 8.57 -4.88
CA LEU A 31 -4.70 8.33 -5.22
C LEU A 31 -5.35 9.57 -5.85
N ARG A 32 -5.12 10.73 -5.26
CA ARG A 32 -5.70 11.98 -5.74
C ARG A 32 -5.13 12.40 -7.10
N ASP A 33 -3.81 12.24 -7.27
CA ASP A 33 -3.13 12.71 -8.47
C ASP A 33 -3.33 11.80 -9.66
N HIS A 34 -3.41 10.48 -9.44
CA HIS A 34 -3.41 9.50 -10.52
C HIS A 34 -4.68 8.68 -10.62
N GLY A 35 -5.51 8.70 -9.59
CA GLY A 35 -6.75 7.95 -9.59
C GLY A 35 -6.58 6.50 -9.18
N LEU A 36 -7.55 5.68 -9.56
CA LEU A 36 -7.64 4.30 -9.11
C LEU A 36 -8.22 3.43 -10.23
N ARG A 37 -7.59 2.29 -10.46
CA ARG A 37 -8.04 1.32 -11.45
C ARG A 37 -7.81 -0.09 -10.90
N CYS A 38 -8.82 -0.93 -11.00
CA CYS A 38 -8.70 -2.32 -10.56
C CYS A 38 -8.01 -3.15 -11.64
N GLY A 39 -7.01 -3.94 -11.22
CA GLY A 39 -6.32 -4.85 -12.13
C GLY A 39 -5.18 -4.23 -12.91
N ASP A 40 -4.96 -2.93 -12.78
CA ASP A 40 -3.88 -2.24 -13.48
C ASP A 40 -3.54 -0.93 -12.78
N PHE A 41 -2.43 -0.32 -13.19
CA PHE A 41 -2.10 1.02 -12.72
C PHE A 41 -2.94 2.06 -13.49
N PRO A 42 -3.41 3.11 -12.79
CA PRO A 42 -4.32 4.07 -13.43
C PRO A 42 -3.66 4.92 -14.52
N THR A 43 -2.35 5.16 -14.42
CA THR A 43 -1.60 5.91 -15.44
C THR A 43 -0.23 5.28 -15.63
N GLY A 44 0.54 5.79 -16.59
CA GLY A 44 1.93 5.36 -16.81
C GLY A 44 2.95 6.05 -15.93
N HIS A 45 2.53 6.89 -14.99
CA HIS A 45 3.43 7.60 -14.08
C HIS A 45 4.00 6.65 -13.02
N ASP A 46 5.25 6.87 -12.59
CA ASP A 46 5.90 6.01 -11.60
C ASP A 46 5.17 6.00 -10.26
N HIS A 47 4.46 7.06 -9.91
CA HIS A 47 3.72 7.17 -8.67
C HIS A 47 2.26 6.71 -8.77
N ALA A 48 1.80 6.34 -9.95
CA ALA A 48 0.49 5.71 -10.09
C ALA A 48 0.49 4.39 -9.33
N ALA A 49 -0.56 4.13 -8.56
CA ALA A 49 -0.58 2.99 -7.65
C ALA A 49 -1.83 2.14 -7.81
N ARG A 50 -1.66 0.85 -7.53
CA ARG A 50 -2.76 -0.07 -7.29
C ARG A 50 -2.96 -0.18 -5.79
N PHE A 51 -4.19 -0.37 -5.35
CA PHE A 51 -4.56 -0.38 -3.94
C PHE A 51 -5.27 -1.67 -3.59
N TRP A 52 -4.95 -2.22 -2.42
CA TRP A 52 -5.63 -3.38 -1.84
C TRP A 52 -6.14 -3.02 -0.46
N ARG A 53 -7.26 -3.62 -0.08
CA ARG A 53 -7.87 -3.43 1.22
C ARG A 53 -7.89 -4.73 2.01
N ILE A 54 -7.65 -4.61 3.32
CA ILE A 54 -7.80 -5.69 4.29
C ILE A 54 -8.51 -5.07 5.48
N GLY A 55 -9.84 -5.18 5.54
CA GLY A 55 -10.62 -4.48 6.58
C GLY A 55 -10.37 -2.98 6.51
N ASN A 56 -9.84 -2.40 7.59
CA ASN A 56 -9.50 -0.98 7.66
C ASN A 56 -8.06 -0.69 7.26
N SER A 57 -7.36 -1.68 6.76
CA SER A 57 -5.98 -1.50 6.28
C SER A 57 -5.96 -1.26 4.79
N VAL A 58 -4.97 -0.51 4.34
CA VAL A 58 -4.76 -0.19 2.92
C VAL A 58 -3.31 -0.47 2.57
N ILE A 59 -3.10 -1.10 1.43
CA ILE A 59 -1.76 -1.32 0.88
C ILE A 59 -1.76 -0.79 -0.55
N ALA A 60 -0.87 0.13 -0.83
CA ALA A 60 -0.68 0.66 -2.18
C ALA A 60 0.65 0.16 -2.74
N LEU A 61 0.68 -0.12 -4.04
CA LEU A 61 1.91 -0.45 -4.76
C LEU A 61 2.03 0.46 -5.96
N THR A 62 3.10 1.26 -6.00
CA THR A 62 3.33 2.16 -7.12
C THR A 62 3.87 1.41 -8.34
N ARG A 63 3.77 2.04 -9.50
CA ARG A 63 4.37 1.49 -10.73
C ARG A 63 5.86 1.26 -10.59
N ALA A 64 6.54 2.11 -9.83
CA ALA A 64 7.97 1.96 -9.56
C ALA A 64 8.29 0.79 -8.62
N GLY A 65 7.30 0.15 -8.02
CA GLY A 65 7.50 -1.01 -7.17
C GLY A 65 7.59 -0.69 -5.68
N ILE A 66 7.18 0.50 -5.26
CA ILE A 66 7.20 0.90 -3.85
C ILE A 66 5.87 0.55 -3.19
N LEU A 67 5.93 -0.22 -2.11
CA LEU A 67 4.77 -0.50 -1.28
C LEU A 67 4.57 0.61 -0.25
N LEU A 68 3.33 1.03 -0.10
CA LEU A 68 2.93 2.08 0.83
C LEU A 68 1.82 1.53 1.73
N PRO A 69 2.19 0.81 2.80
CA PRO A 69 1.20 0.17 3.66
C PRO A 69 0.69 1.11 4.74
N LEU A 70 -0.60 0.96 5.07
CA LEU A 70 -1.23 1.56 6.23
C LEU A 70 -2.05 0.48 6.91
N LEU A 71 -1.46 -0.18 7.91
CA LEU A 71 -2.05 -1.37 8.52
C LEU A 71 -2.73 -1.05 9.84
N ASP A 72 -3.90 -1.66 10.01
CA ASP A 72 -4.57 -1.77 11.30
C ASP A 72 -3.94 -2.93 12.09
N ARG A 73 -4.09 -2.93 13.41
CA ARG A 73 -3.55 -3.97 14.29
C ARG A 73 -4.06 -5.36 13.95
N THR A 74 -5.26 -5.45 13.42
CA THR A 74 -5.91 -6.71 13.13
C THR A 74 -5.74 -7.16 11.69
N ALA A 75 -4.87 -6.51 10.93
CA ALA A 75 -4.68 -6.82 9.53
C ALA A 75 -4.19 -8.26 9.37
N ASP A 76 -4.90 -9.04 8.57
CA ASP A 76 -4.51 -10.40 8.22
C ASP A 76 -3.82 -10.35 6.85
N LEU A 77 -2.51 -10.52 6.86
CA LEU A 77 -1.68 -10.44 5.65
C LEU A 77 -1.54 -11.78 4.92
N SER A 78 -2.22 -12.82 5.39
CA SER A 78 -2.25 -14.08 4.64
C SER A 78 -2.89 -13.82 3.28
N GLY A 79 -2.27 -14.33 2.23
CA GLY A 79 -2.73 -14.05 0.86
C GLY A 79 -2.10 -12.82 0.21
N LEU A 80 -1.36 -11.99 0.94
CA LEU A 80 -0.72 -10.81 0.36
C LEU A 80 0.26 -11.20 -0.75
N LYS A 81 1.05 -12.23 -0.51
CA LYS A 81 2.02 -12.71 -1.50
C LYS A 81 1.32 -13.14 -2.78
N THR A 82 0.17 -13.81 -2.66
CA THR A 82 -0.64 -14.21 -3.80
C THR A 82 -1.23 -12.99 -4.51
N ALA A 83 -1.74 -12.02 -3.74
CA ALA A 83 -2.35 -10.80 -4.30
C ALA A 83 -1.34 -9.99 -5.12
N LEU A 84 -0.07 -9.99 -4.73
CA LEU A 84 0.98 -9.24 -5.40
C LEU A 84 1.78 -10.09 -6.39
N ARG A 85 1.34 -11.31 -6.65
CA ARG A 85 2.04 -12.21 -7.57
C ARG A 85 2.18 -11.57 -8.95
N GLY A 86 3.39 -11.65 -9.50
CA GLY A 86 3.68 -11.08 -10.82
C GLY A 86 3.99 -9.59 -10.80
N LEU A 87 3.89 -8.95 -9.65
CA LEU A 87 4.21 -7.53 -9.50
C LEU A 87 5.59 -7.37 -8.85
N SER A 88 6.34 -6.39 -9.33
CA SER A 88 7.66 -6.11 -8.78
C SER A 88 7.56 -5.24 -7.54
N VAL A 89 8.20 -5.67 -6.46
CA VAL A 89 8.32 -4.89 -5.22
C VAL A 89 9.79 -4.59 -5.00
N THR A 90 10.14 -3.30 -5.00
CA THR A 90 11.53 -2.84 -4.87
C THR A 90 11.82 -2.19 -3.53
N GLY A 91 10.79 -1.83 -2.78
CA GLY A 91 10.98 -1.24 -1.45
C GLY A 91 9.64 -1.00 -0.78
N VAL A 92 9.71 -0.56 0.49
CA VAL A 92 8.54 -0.26 1.30
C VAL A 92 8.78 1.08 1.99
N ILE A 93 7.82 1.98 1.92
CA ILE A 93 7.85 3.27 2.61
C ILE A 93 6.61 3.36 3.49
N GLY A 94 6.79 3.62 4.78
CA GLY A 94 5.68 3.78 5.70
C GLY A 94 6.13 3.62 7.15
N PRO A 95 5.18 3.71 8.10
CA PRO A 95 5.50 3.49 9.50
C PRO A 95 6.07 2.09 9.72
N ALA A 96 7.04 1.96 10.62
CA ALA A 96 7.67 0.67 10.90
C ALA A 96 6.64 -0.39 11.31
N ALA A 97 5.62 0.02 12.07
CA ALA A 97 4.56 -0.90 12.50
C ALA A 97 3.79 -1.51 11.32
N SER A 98 3.75 -0.82 10.17
CA SER A 98 3.14 -1.35 8.95
C SER A 98 4.16 -2.03 8.05
N ALA A 99 5.36 -1.48 7.93
CA ALA A 99 6.38 -1.99 7.01
C ALA A 99 6.90 -3.37 7.40
N ARG A 100 7.17 -3.60 8.68
CA ARG A 100 7.73 -4.87 9.15
C ARG A 100 6.84 -6.08 8.87
N PRO A 101 5.54 -6.03 9.20
CA PRO A 101 4.65 -7.14 8.86
C PRO A 101 4.58 -7.43 7.36
N ILE A 102 4.62 -6.39 6.54
CA ILE A 102 4.60 -6.52 5.09
C ILE A 102 5.84 -7.28 4.61
N LEU A 103 7.02 -6.87 5.06
CA LEU A 103 8.26 -7.53 4.67
C LEU A 103 8.26 -9.00 5.07
N ALA A 104 7.80 -9.29 6.28
CA ALA A 104 7.70 -10.66 6.75
C ALA A 104 6.71 -11.48 5.91
N ALA A 105 5.55 -10.91 5.59
CA ALA A 105 4.52 -11.59 4.82
C ALA A 105 4.96 -11.91 3.39
N LEU A 106 5.86 -11.11 2.84
CA LEU A 106 6.36 -11.28 1.47
C LEU A 106 7.73 -11.97 1.41
N ASP A 107 8.30 -12.33 2.55
CA ASP A 107 9.65 -12.88 2.65
C ASP A 107 10.71 -11.95 2.05
N LEU A 108 10.55 -10.65 2.28
CA LEU A 108 11.38 -9.62 1.68
C LEU A 108 12.20 -8.84 2.72
N ASP A 109 12.68 -9.52 3.74
CA ASP A 109 13.41 -8.90 4.86
C ASP A 109 14.66 -8.14 4.40
N ARG A 110 15.14 -8.46 3.21
CA ARG A 110 16.38 -7.87 2.66
C ARG A 110 16.15 -6.64 1.82
N LEU A 111 14.88 -6.28 1.54
CA LEU A 111 14.60 -5.11 0.72
C LEU A 111 14.83 -3.83 1.50
N PRO A 112 15.25 -2.76 0.80
CA PRO A 112 15.35 -1.45 1.44
C PRO A 112 14.00 -1.01 1.99
N THR A 113 14.04 -0.40 3.19
CA THR A 113 12.85 0.14 3.83
C THR A 113 13.11 1.57 4.25
N THR A 114 12.14 2.44 4.02
CA THR A 114 12.15 3.79 4.56
C THR A 114 10.92 3.95 5.43
N THR A 115 11.13 4.34 6.68
CA THR A 115 10.03 4.53 7.62
C THR A 115 9.95 5.98 8.04
N ASP A 116 8.73 6.44 8.34
CA ASP A 116 8.50 7.82 8.68
C ASP A 116 9.01 8.16 10.07
N ARG A 117 9.01 7.21 10.97
CA ARG A 117 9.16 7.52 12.37
C ARG A 117 10.17 6.70 13.11
N ASP A 118 10.63 5.65 12.53
CA ASP A 118 11.50 4.71 13.21
C ASP A 118 12.91 4.88 12.74
N GLU A 119 13.34 6.11 12.79
CA GLU A 119 14.73 6.39 12.47
C GLU A 119 15.60 5.76 13.53
N PRO A 120 16.52 4.92 13.16
CA PRO A 120 17.45 4.37 14.11
C PRO A 120 18.31 5.46 14.73
#